data_f45e4f9323dc1034bc36017896dc6da8
#
_entry.id   f45e4f9323dc1034bc36017896dc6da8
#
_cell.length_a   1.000
_cell.length_b   1.000
_cell.length_c   1.000
_cell.angle_alpha   90.00
_cell.angle_beta   90.00
_cell.angle_gamma   90.00
#
_symmetry.space_group_name_H-M   'P 1'
#
loop_
_entity.id
_entity.type
_entity.pdbx_description
1 polymer ?
#
loop_
_entity_poly.entity_id
_entity_poly.type
_entity_poly.pdbx_seq_one_letter_code
_entity_poly.pdbx_strand_id
1 'polypeptide(L)'
;AKEWVEIQRESKTLASITFQNYFRMYWKLAWMTGTAKTEEEEFYKVYALETLVIPTNKPIARIDNSDLLFKNEIWKYDYVVKLIKEIHQSGQPILVWTISVEKSEYLSNRLKEIWIPHNVLNAKHHEREAEIVSQAGQLNAVTIATNMAWRWTDIKLWENVKDLGWLYIIWTEKHETRRIDNQLRWRAWRQWDPWTTQFLISPNDEIMR
;
A
#
# COMPACT_ATOMS: atom_id res chain seq x y z
N ALA A 1 2.66 11.29 33.87
CA ALA A 1 3.52 12.18 34.61
C ALA A 1 4.61 12.79 33.76
N LYS A 2 5.23 12.04 32.82
CA LYS A 2 6.29 12.55 31.93
C LYS A 2 5.78 13.68 31.00
N GLU A 3 4.48 13.65 30.65
CA GLU A 3 3.83 14.60 29.75
C GLU A 3 2.97 15.64 30.52
N TRP A 4 3.18 15.80 31.85
CA TRP A 4 2.40 16.72 32.71
C TRP A 4 0.88 16.42 32.73
N VAL A 5 0.48 15.20 32.34
CA VAL A 5 -0.90 14.73 32.39
C VAL A 5 -1.17 14.10 33.75
N GLU A 6 -2.31 14.37 34.36
CA GLU A 6 -2.75 13.71 35.60
C GLU A 6 -2.89 12.20 35.37
N ILE A 7 -2.28 11.42 36.24
CA ILE A 7 -2.42 9.96 36.23
C ILE A 7 -3.84 9.61 36.71
N GLN A 8 -4.67 9.13 35.80
CA GLN A 8 -5.99 8.64 36.16
C GLN A 8 -5.89 7.27 36.83
N ARG A 9 -6.88 6.96 37.70
CA ARG A 9 -6.97 5.64 38.34
C ARG A 9 -7.12 4.56 37.28
N GLU A 10 -6.41 3.44 37.41
CA GLU A 10 -6.60 2.28 36.55
C GLU A 10 -8.08 1.86 36.52
N SER A 11 -8.64 1.77 35.31
CA SER A 11 -9.99 1.26 35.12
C SER A 11 -9.99 -0.27 35.24
N LYS A 12 -10.88 -0.82 36.05
CA LYS A 12 -11.05 -2.27 36.13
C LYS A 12 -11.96 -2.74 35.00
N THR A 13 -11.44 -3.59 34.13
CA THR A 13 -12.23 -4.21 33.04
C THR A 13 -13.22 -5.20 33.69
N LEU A 14 -14.51 -4.92 33.62
CA LEU A 14 -15.56 -5.79 34.16
C LEU A 14 -16.02 -6.83 33.15
N ALA A 15 -16.00 -6.51 31.86
CA ALA A 15 -16.37 -7.39 30.76
C ALA A 15 -15.68 -6.94 29.47
N SER A 16 -15.57 -7.85 28.52
CA SER A 16 -15.11 -7.57 27.17
C SER A 16 -16.13 -8.04 26.15
N ILE A 17 -16.22 -7.32 25.03
CA ILE A 17 -17.09 -7.65 23.91
C ILE A 17 -16.26 -7.60 22.62
N THR A 18 -16.53 -8.46 21.66
CA THR A 18 -15.90 -8.38 20.34
C THR A 18 -16.47 -7.19 19.55
N PHE A 19 -15.69 -6.62 18.64
CA PHE A 19 -16.16 -5.55 17.77
C PHE A 19 -17.39 -5.96 16.96
N GLN A 20 -17.44 -7.20 16.47
CA GLN A 20 -18.59 -7.71 15.74
C GLN A 20 -19.88 -7.65 16.58
N ASN A 21 -19.84 -8.15 17.82
CA ASN A 21 -20.99 -8.10 18.71
C ASN A 21 -21.36 -6.68 19.10
N TYR A 22 -20.37 -5.82 19.33
CA TYR A 22 -20.59 -4.42 19.64
C TYR A 22 -21.35 -3.69 18.53
N PHE A 23 -20.90 -3.81 17.27
CA PHE A 23 -21.56 -3.17 16.14
C PHE A 23 -22.94 -3.76 15.82
N ARG A 24 -23.16 -5.04 16.09
CA ARG A 24 -24.50 -5.66 15.96
C ARG A 24 -25.56 -5.11 16.93
N MET A 25 -25.15 -4.41 17.98
CA MET A 25 -26.09 -3.76 18.93
C MET A 25 -26.77 -2.53 18.30
N TYR A 26 -26.25 -1.98 17.23
CA TYR A 26 -26.86 -0.83 16.56
C TYR A 26 -27.97 -1.27 15.63
N TRP A 27 -29.16 -0.70 15.79
CA TRP A 27 -30.31 -0.98 14.94
C TRP A 27 -30.15 -0.45 13.50
N LYS A 28 -29.32 0.58 13.32
CA LYS A 28 -28.95 1.14 12.01
C LYS A 28 -27.45 1.16 11.89
N LEU A 29 -26.94 0.31 11.02
CA LEU A 29 -25.51 0.16 10.77
C LEU A 29 -25.25 0.27 9.26
N ALA A 30 -24.28 1.07 8.89
CA ALA A 30 -23.81 1.18 7.51
C ALA A 30 -22.30 1.48 7.47
N TRP A 31 -21.63 0.96 6.47
CA TRP A 31 -20.21 1.22 6.20
C TRP A 31 -20.00 1.66 4.75
N MET A 32 -18.97 2.46 4.55
CA MET A 32 -18.51 2.83 3.22
C MET A 32 -17.04 2.46 3.08
N THR A 33 -16.71 1.64 2.07
CA THR A 33 -15.35 1.26 1.73
C THR A 33 -15.27 0.93 0.24
N GLY A 34 -14.11 1.14 -0.37
CA GLY A 34 -13.87 0.76 -1.77
C GLY A 34 -13.71 -0.74 -1.99
N THR A 35 -13.66 -1.56 -0.94
CA THR A 35 -13.32 -3.00 -1.05
C THR A 35 -14.36 -3.93 -0.40
N ALA A 36 -15.57 -3.45 -0.11
CA ALA A 36 -16.60 -4.27 0.54
C ALA A 36 -17.05 -5.46 -0.33
N LYS A 37 -17.08 -5.30 -1.65
CA LYS A 37 -17.62 -6.32 -2.56
C LYS A 37 -16.89 -7.66 -2.50
N THR A 38 -15.59 -7.66 -2.21
CA THR A 38 -14.82 -8.91 -2.06
C THR A 38 -15.18 -9.71 -0.81
N GLU A 39 -15.77 -9.06 0.19
CA GLU A 39 -16.14 -9.63 1.50
C GLU A 39 -17.65 -9.55 1.75
N GLU A 40 -18.45 -9.44 0.69
CA GLU A 40 -19.91 -9.28 0.77
C GLU A 40 -20.57 -10.40 1.58
N GLU A 41 -20.11 -11.61 1.40
CA GLU A 41 -20.63 -12.79 2.12
C GLU A 41 -20.36 -12.70 3.64
N GLU A 42 -19.18 -12.21 4.04
CA GLU A 42 -18.84 -11.98 5.44
C GLU A 42 -19.70 -10.87 6.05
N PHE A 43 -19.87 -9.74 5.34
CA PHE A 43 -20.73 -8.65 5.79
C PHE A 43 -22.18 -9.12 5.99
N TYR A 44 -22.67 -9.93 5.06
CA TYR A 44 -24.02 -10.47 5.18
C TYR A 44 -24.15 -11.45 6.37
N LYS A 45 -23.20 -12.40 6.52
CA LYS A 45 -23.24 -13.40 7.61
C LYS A 45 -23.09 -12.78 9.00
N VAL A 46 -22.20 -11.81 9.13
CA VAL A 46 -21.87 -11.23 10.45
C VAL A 46 -22.84 -10.13 10.85
N TYR A 47 -23.25 -9.26 9.92
CA TYR A 47 -23.99 -8.05 10.22
C TYR A 47 -25.35 -7.95 9.54
N ALA A 48 -25.72 -8.92 8.70
CA ALA A 48 -26.90 -8.89 7.83
C ALA A 48 -26.94 -7.63 6.93
N LEU A 49 -25.77 -7.19 6.46
CA LEU A 49 -25.62 -6.02 5.59
C LEU A 49 -25.43 -6.46 4.14
N GLU A 50 -26.22 -5.87 3.26
CA GLU A 50 -26.05 -6.01 1.81
C GLU A 50 -24.99 -5.03 1.31
N THR A 51 -24.20 -5.46 0.33
CA THR A 51 -23.16 -4.63 -0.28
C THR A 51 -23.64 -4.02 -1.58
N LEU A 52 -23.82 -2.71 -1.60
CA LEU A 52 -24.19 -1.94 -2.78
C LEU A 52 -22.94 -1.35 -3.45
N VAL A 53 -22.72 -1.67 -4.72
CA VAL A 53 -21.64 -1.06 -5.52
C VAL A 53 -22.14 0.23 -6.14
N ILE A 54 -21.55 1.36 -5.74
CA ILE A 54 -21.85 2.66 -6.31
C ILE A 54 -20.80 2.95 -7.40
N PRO A 55 -21.20 3.18 -8.65
CA PRO A 55 -20.26 3.48 -9.71
C PRO A 55 -19.51 4.79 -9.44
N THR A 56 -18.28 4.86 -9.90
CA THR A 56 -17.42 6.04 -9.73
C THR A 56 -17.90 7.20 -10.61
N ASN A 57 -17.72 8.44 -10.14
CA ASN A 57 -18.09 9.65 -10.89
C ASN A 57 -17.35 9.77 -12.24
N LYS A 58 -16.07 9.36 -12.26
CA LYS A 58 -15.24 9.32 -13.48
C LYS A 58 -14.75 7.90 -13.74
N PRO A 59 -14.49 7.52 -14.99
CA PRO A 59 -13.90 6.21 -15.28
C PRO A 59 -12.51 6.07 -14.63
N ILE A 60 -12.15 4.84 -14.29
CA ILE A 60 -10.83 4.52 -13.70
C ILE A 60 -9.77 4.75 -14.76
N ALA A 61 -8.85 5.69 -14.49
CA ALA A 61 -7.71 5.98 -15.37
C ALA A 61 -6.46 5.15 -15.01
N ARG A 62 -6.44 4.51 -13.84
CA ARG A 62 -5.32 3.65 -13.41
C ARG A 62 -5.14 2.47 -14.34
N ILE A 63 -3.89 2.15 -14.66
CA ILE A 63 -3.50 0.99 -15.47
C ILE A 63 -3.01 -0.12 -14.54
N ASP A 64 -3.77 -1.20 -14.46
CA ASP A 64 -3.39 -2.40 -13.70
C ASP A 64 -2.76 -3.41 -14.67
N ASN A 65 -1.43 -3.49 -14.69
CA ASN A 65 -0.72 -4.49 -15.49
C ASN A 65 -0.96 -5.92 -14.96
N SER A 66 -0.85 -6.89 -15.85
CA SER A 66 -0.95 -8.31 -15.48
C SER A 66 0.17 -8.71 -14.53
N ASP A 67 -0.16 -9.60 -13.58
CA ASP A 67 0.83 -10.11 -12.64
C ASP A 67 1.96 -10.84 -13.37
N LEU A 68 3.20 -10.62 -12.94
CA LEU A 68 4.38 -11.32 -13.46
C LEU A 68 4.82 -12.40 -12.47
N LEU A 69 4.88 -13.64 -12.96
CA LEU A 69 5.30 -14.81 -12.18
C LEU A 69 6.77 -15.14 -12.47
N PHE A 70 7.58 -15.24 -11.42
CA PHE A 70 8.99 -15.57 -11.49
C PHE A 70 9.26 -16.96 -10.90
N LYS A 71 10.26 -17.65 -11.42
CA LYS A 71 10.63 -18.99 -10.97
C LYS A 71 11.06 -19.03 -9.50
N ASN A 72 11.72 -17.97 -9.03
CA ASN A 72 12.18 -17.82 -7.65
C ASN A 72 12.30 -16.35 -7.26
N GLU A 73 12.53 -16.11 -5.98
CA GLU A 73 12.65 -14.77 -5.40
C GLU A 73 13.86 -13.98 -5.95
N ILE A 74 14.99 -14.65 -6.22
CA ILE A 74 16.21 -13.99 -6.75
C ILE A 74 15.91 -13.37 -8.11
N TRP A 75 15.32 -14.13 -9.03
CA TRP A 75 14.97 -13.63 -10.36
C TRP A 75 13.91 -12.52 -10.30
N LYS A 76 12.99 -12.62 -9.35
CA LYS A 76 12.01 -11.55 -9.12
C LYS A 76 12.71 -10.24 -8.74
N TYR A 77 13.60 -10.26 -7.76
CA TYR A 77 14.31 -9.04 -7.34
C TYR A 77 15.31 -8.53 -8.39
N ASP A 78 15.94 -9.40 -9.15
CA ASP A 78 16.77 -9.00 -10.30
C ASP A 78 15.93 -8.23 -11.32
N TYR A 79 14.72 -8.71 -11.59
CA TYR A 79 13.80 -8.02 -12.48
C TYR A 79 13.28 -6.70 -11.87
N VAL A 80 12.95 -6.67 -10.57
CA VAL A 80 12.56 -5.42 -9.87
C VAL A 80 13.64 -4.36 -10.04
N VAL A 81 14.90 -4.70 -9.80
CA VAL A 81 16.03 -3.78 -9.93
C VAL A 81 16.19 -3.29 -11.38
N LYS A 82 16.05 -4.19 -12.36
CA LYS A 82 16.09 -3.85 -13.79
C LYS A 82 14.94 -2.90 -14.14
N LEU A 83 13.71 -3.21 -13.74
CA LEU A 83 12.52 -2.40 -14.01
C LEU A 83 12.65 -1.00 -13.39
N ILE A 84 13.11 -0.92 -12.12
CA ILE A 84 13.36 0.38 -11.47
C ILE A 84 14.37 1.20 -12.26
N LYS A 85 15.46 0.59 -12.74
CA LYS A 85 16.49 1.27 -13.53
C LYS A 85 15.91 1.82 -14.85
N GLU A 86 15.11 1.02 -15.55
CA GLU A 86 14.47 1.41 -16.82
C GLU A 86 13.50 2.59 -16.62
N ILE A 87 12.62 2.51 -15.60
CA ILE A 87 11.65 3.56 -15.32
C ILE A 87 12.34 4.83 -14.78
N HIS A 88 13.34 4.68 -13.91
CA HIS A 88 14.11 5.81 -13.39
C HIS A 88 14.78 6.62 -14.51
N GLN A 89 15.27 5.96 -15.59
CA GLN A 89 15.85 6.64 -16.75
C GLN A 89 14.84 7.52 -17.51
N SER A 90 13.54 7.20 -17.45
CA SER A 90 12.50 8.03 -18.05
C SER A 90 12.11 9.25 -17.20
N GLY A 91 12.58 9.31 -15.96
CA GLY A 91 12.22 10.37 -15.02
C GLY A 91 10.94 10.10 -14.22
N GLN A 92 10.22 9.02 -14.51
CA GLN A 92 8.97 8.66 -13.84
C GLN A 92 9.24 8.28 -12.38
N PRO A 93 8.47 8.80 -11.40
CA PRO A 93 8.61 8.38 -10.00
C PRO A 93 8.12 6.96 -9.78
N ILE A 94 8.78 6.26 -8.86
CA ILE A 94 8.54 4.85 -8.57
C ILE A 94 8.28 4.65 -7.09
N LEU A 95 7.24 3.91 -6.78
CA LEU A 95 6.95 3.42 -5.43
C LEU A 95 7.03 1.90 -5.41
N VAL A 96 7.94 1.36 -4.62
CA VAL A 96 8.08 -0.09 -4.46
C VAL A 96 7.58 -0.52 -3.10
N TRP A 97 6.62 -1.43 -3.10
CA TRP A 97 6.09 -2.02 -1.88
C TRP A 97 6.72 -3.36 -1.59
N THR A 98 7.17 -3.52 -0.34
CA THR A 98 7.71 -4.77 0.20
C THR A 98 6.93 -5.19 1.43
N ILE A 99 6.84 -6.50 1.67
CA ILE A 99 6.03 -7.03 2.77
C ILE A 99 6.71 -6.86 4.14
N SER A 100 8.05 -6.83 4.16
CA SER A 100 8.81 -6.77 5.41
C SER A 100 9.95 -5.74 5.36
N VAL A 101 10.45 -5.40 6.55
CA VAL A 101 11.61 -4.50 6.71
C VAL A 101 12.84 -5.09 6.05
N GLU A 102 13.09 -6.41 6.23
CA GLU A 102 14.24 -7.12 5.68
C GLU A 102 14.26 -7.06 4.16
N LYS A 103 13.08 -7.27 3.52
CA LYS A 103 12.95 -7.19 2.06
C LYS A 103 13.16 -5.76 1.56
N SER A 104 12.72 -4.75 2.31
CA SER A 104 12.97 -3.35 1.98
C SER A 104 14.47 -3.00 2.05
N GLU A 105 15.17 -3.49 3.06
CA GLU A 105 16.62 -3.30 3.22
C GLU A 105 17.42 -4.07 2.14
N TYR A 106 17.00 -5.30 1.84
CA TYR A 106 17.60 -6.09 0.76
C TYR A 106 17.55 -5.35 -0.58
N LEU A 107 16.36 -4.87 -0.97
CA LEU A 107 16.19 -4.12 -2.20
C LEU A 107 16.98 -2.80 -2.17
N SER A 108 16.98 -2.10 -1.03
CA SER A 108 17.76 -0.88 -0.85
C SER A 108 19.26 -1.12 -1.11
N ASN A 109 19.82 -2.19 -0.56
CA ASN A 109 21.23 -2.51 -0.78
C ASN A 109 21.53 -2.81 -2.27
N ARG A 110 20.64 -3.54 -2.95
CA ARG A 110 20.75 -3.80 -4.39
C ARG A 110 20.72 -2.51 -5.24
N LEU A 111 19.87 -1.54 -4.88
CA LEU A 111 19.81 -0.25 -5.58
C LEU A 111 21.02 0.63 -5.30
N LYS A 112 21.62 0.54 -4.09
CA LYS A 112 22.90 1.21 -3.78
C LYS A 112 24.05 0.70 -4.63
N GLU A 113 24.13 -0.61 -4.87
CA GLU A 113 25.15 -1.24 -5.72
C GLU A 113 25.17 -0.68 -7.16
N ILE A 114 24.01 -0.27 -7.66
CA ILE A 114 23.87 0.31 -9.01
C ILE A 114 23.71 1.83 -9.01
N TRP A 115 23.95 2.47 -7.85
CA TRP A 115 23.96 3.93 -7.66
C TRP A 115 22.62 4.62 -7.99
N ILE A 116 21.49 3.96 -7.77
CA ILE A 116 20.16 4.58 -7.88
C ILE A 116 19.81 5.25 -6.55
N PRO A 117 19.65 6.58 -6.52
CA PRO A 117 19.22 7.30 -5.32
C PRO A 117 17.78 6.91 -4.97
N HIS A 118 17.53 6.59 -3.71
CA HIS A 118 16.21 6.17 -3.25
C HIS A 118 15.99 6.46 -1.77
N ASN A 119 14.73 6.57 -1.38
CA ASN A 119 14.30 6.67 0.01
C ASN A 119 13.70 5.35 0.48
N VAL A 120 13.93 5.00 1.76
CA VAL A 120 13.33 3.81 2.39
C VAL A 120 12.43 4.25 3.54
N LEU A 121 11.18 3.81 3.49
CA LEU A 121 10.18 4.08 4.50
C LEU A 121 9.68 2.76 5.11
N ASN A 122 10.20 2.46 6.28
CA ASN A 122 9.84 1.28 7.07
C ASN A 122 9.72 1.65 8.56
N ALA A 123 9.40 0.68 9.39
CA ALA A 123 9.21 0.89 10.83
C ALA A 123 10.41 1.50 11.56
N LYS A 124 11.62 1.45 10.99
CA LYS A 124 12.83 2.05 11.57
C LYS A 124 12.97 3.56 11.31
N HIS A 125 12.19 4.11 10.37
CA HIS A 125 12.36 5.49 9.88
C HIS A 125 11.08 6.32 9.96
N HIS A 126 10.26 6.13 10.98
CA HIS A 126 8.98 6.85 11.16
C HIS A 126 9.11 8.37 11.23
N GLU A 127 10.19 8.88 11.85
CA GLU A 127 10.35 10.32 12.12
C GLU A 127 10.43 11.16 10.84
N ARG A 128 10.82 10.54 9.72
CA ARG A 128 10.96 11.20 8.43
C ARG A 128 9.84 10.85 7.44
N GLU A 129 8.79 10.20 7.89
CA GLU A 129 7.70 9.73 7.01
C GLU A 129 7.12 10.87 6.17
N ALA A 130 6.71 11.97 6.78
CA ALA A 130 6.10 13.10 6.08
C ALA A 130 7.04 13.72 5.03
N GLU A 131 8.34 13.80 5.33
CA GLU A 131 9.35 14.30 4.40
C GLU A 131 9.51 13.36 3.19
N ILE A 132 9.69 12.07 3.44
CA ILE A 132 9.84 11.05 2.39
C ILE A 132 8.61 11.02 1.48
N VAL A 133 7.41 11.07 2.08
CA VAL A 133 6.14 11.10 1.34
C VAL A 133 6.04 12.33 0.44
N SER A 134 6.41 13.51 0.93
CA SER A 134 6.36 14.74 0.14
C SER A 134 7.31 14.72 -1.07
N GLN A 135 8.36 13.92 -1.00
CA GLN A 135 9.35 13.76 -2.08
C GLN A 135 8.99 12.63 -3.06
N ALA A 136 8.14 11.68 -2.68
CA ALA A 136 7.86 10.48 -3.47
C ALA A 136 7.20 10.76 -4.84
N GLY A 137 6.55 11.90 -4.99
CA GLY A 137 5.93 12.35 -6.25
C GLY A 137 6.81 13.23 -7.13
N GLN A 138 8.09 13.38 -6.79
CA GLN A 138 9.03 14.20 -7.56
C GLN A 138 9.62 13.43 -8.75
N LEU A 139 10.19 14.18 -9.69
CA LEU A 139 10.92 13.64 -10.82
C LEU A 139 12.04 12.70 -10.35
N ASN A 140 12.19 11.54 -10.96
CA ASN A 140 13.19 10.51 -10.63
C ASN A 140 13.09 9.96 -9.19
N ALA A 141 12.06 10.26 -8.43
CA ALA A 141 11.95 9.74 -7.08
C ALA A 141 11.77 8.21 -7.08
N VAL A 142 12.59 7.51 -6.30
CA VAL A 142 12.42 6.09 -6.01
C VAL A 142 12.19 5.93 -4.52
N THR A 143 11.05 5.35 -4.15
CA THR A 143 10.70 5.15 -2.75
C THR A 143 10.35 3.69 -2.50
N ILE A 144 11.03 3.07 -1.53
CA ILE A 144 10.73 1.72 -1.07
C ILE A 144 9.93 1.86 0.22
N ALA A 145 8.77 1.23 0.31
CA ALA A 145 7.90 1.30 1.48
C ALA A 145 7.41 -0.07 1.93
N THR A 146 7.16 -0.23 3.23
CA THR A 146 6.49 -1.40 3.80
C THR A 146 5.02 -1.11 4.09
N ASN A 147 4.23 -2.15 4.34
CA ASN A 147 2.77 -2.05 4.53
C ASN A 147 2.31 -1.11 5.66
N MET A 148 3.15 -0.83 6.65
CA MET A 148 2.80 0.01 7.79
C MET A 148 2.77 1.50 7.48
N ALA A 149 3.51 1.91 6.45
CA ALA A 149 3.59 3.30 6.06
C ALA A 149 2.42 3.70 5.12
N TRP A 150 1.93 4.93 5.19
CA TRP A 150 1.12 5.56 4.13
C TRP A 150 -0.38 5.29 4.08
N ARG A 151 -0.97 4.67 5.08
CA ARG A 151 -2.42 4.40 5.04
C ARG A 151 -3.27 5.67 4.88
N TRP A 152 -2.78 6.80 5.37
CA TRP A 152 -3.53 8.06 5.45
C TRP A 152 -2.89 9.21 4.68
N THR A 153 -1.75 9.01 4.03
CA THR A 153 -1.02 10.08 3.37
C THR A 153 -1.19 10.00 1.86
N ASP A 154 -1.43 11.13 1.24
CA ASP A 154 -1.60 11.28 -0.21
C ASP A 154 -0.29 11.70 -0.86
N ILE A 155 0.14 11.00 -1.93
CA ILE A 155 1.32 11.39 -2.70
C ILE A 155 0.89 12.44 -3.70
N LYS A 156 1.41 13.66 -3.54
CA LYS A 156 1.22 14.72 -4.53
C LYS A 156 2.26 14.60 -5.62
N LEU A 157 1.82 14.40 -6.85
CA LEU A 157 2.71 14.40 -8.01
C LEU A 157 2.99 15.85 -8.46
N TRP A 158 4.23 16.11 -8.81
CA TRP A 158 4.62 17.38 -9.40
C TRP A 158 4.07 17.49 -10.83
N GLU A 159 3.80 18.72 -11.29
CA GLU A 159 3.15 18.93 -12.60
C GLU A 159 3.93 18.35 -13.76
N ASN A 160 5.26 18.47 -13.74
CA ASN A 160 6.16 17.96 -14.77
C ASN A 160 6.30 16.41 -14.79
N VAL A 161 5.73 15.71 -13.83
CA VAL A 161 5.75 14.23 -13.78
C VAL A 161 4.54 13.63 -14.52
N LYS A 162 3.49 14.40 -14.69
CA LYS A 162 2.25 13.94 -15.34
C LYS A 162 2.49 13.46 -16.77
N ASP A 163 3.33 14.15 -17.53
CA ASP A 163 3.64 13.82 -18.92
C ASP A 163 4.57 12.60 -19.07
N LEU A 164 5.21 12.16 -17.96
CA LEU A 164 6.13 11.02 -17.92
C LEU A 164 5.45 9.68 -17.59
N GLY A 165 4.13 9.64 -17.47
CA GLY A 165 3.37 8.42 -17.16
C GLY A 165 2.95 8.30 -15.70
N TRP A 166 3.01 9.39 -14.92
CA TRP A 166 2.56 9.47 -13.53
C TRP A 166 3.39 8.61 -12.57
N LEU A 167 2.82 8.11 -11.47
CA LEU A 167 3.52 7.24 -10.53
C LEU A 167 3.44 5.77 -10.97
N TYR A 168 4.58 5.10 -10.98
CA TYR A 168 4.67 3.65 -11.19
C TYR A 168 4.77 2.93 -9.86
N ILE A 169 3.87 1.98 -9.60
CA ILE A 169 3.83 1.23 -8.35
C ILE A 169 4.17 -0.24 -8.62
N ILE A 170 5.19 -0.71 -7.93
CA ILE A 170 5.65 -2.09 -7.97
C ILE A 170 5.27 -2.76 -6.65
N TRP A 171 4.51 -3.85 -6.72
CA TRP A 171 4.20 -4.73 -5.61
C TRP A 171 5.07 -5.97 -5.69
N THR A 172 5.94 -6.19 -4.71
CA THR A 172 6.87 -7.34 -4.74
C THR A 172 6.24 -8.65 -4.31
N GLU A 173 5.05 -8.61 -3.73
CA GLU A 173 4.28 -9.76 -3.27
C GLU A 173 2.79 -9.44 -3.21
N LYS A 174 1.95 -10.48 -3.21
CA LYS A 174 0.52 -10.39 -2.87
C LYS A 174 0.29 -10.63 -1.39
N HIS A 175 -0.87 -10.20 -0.91
CA HIS A 175 -1.32 -10.40 0.46
C HIS A 175 -2.31 -11.56 0.54
N GLU A 176 -2.53 -12.06 1.76
CA GLU A 176 -3.43 -13.18 2.05
C GLU A 176 -4.86 -12.97 1.54
N THR A 177 -5.32 -11.74 1.47
CA THR A 177 -6.66 -11.44 0.99
C THR A 177 -6.66 -10.51 -0.21
N ARG A 178 -7.49 -10.81 -1.19
CA ARG A 178 -7.72 -9.95 -2.37
C ARG A 178 -8.17 -8.54 -1.99
N ARG A 179 -8.85 -8.41 -0.85
CA ARG A 179 -9.26 -7.12 -0.30
C ARG A 179 -8.06 -6.22 0.01
N ILE A 180 -6.99 -6.77 0.60
CA ILE A 180 -5.77 -6.01 0.91
C ILE A 180 -5.11 -5.55 -0.39
N ASP A 181 -4.95 -6.44 -1.37
CA ASP A 181 -4.38 -6.08 -2.67
C ASP A 181 -5.20 -4.97 -3.36
N ASN A 182 -6.52 -5.07 -3.32
CA ASN A 182 -7.39 -4.03 -3.83
C ASN A 182 -7.24 -2.71 -3.05
N GLN A 183 -7.18 -2.75 -1.72
CA GLN A 183 -6.93 -1.54 -0.91
C GLN A 183 -5.60 -0.87 -1.25
N LEU A 184 -4.59 -1.66 -1.58
CA LEU A 184 -3.29 -1.15 -1.99
C LEU A 184 -3.36 -0.52 -3.39
N ARG A 185 -3.99 -1.17 -4.36
CA ARG A 185 -4.25 -0.59 -5.69
C ARG A 185 -5.07 0.70 -5.61
N TRP A 186 -6.03 0.78 -4.71
CA TRP A 186 -6.88 1.96 -4.53
C TRP A 186 -6.13 3.17 -3.95
N ARG A 187 -5.04 2.96 -3.25
CA ARG A 187 -4.19 4.08 -2.79
C ARG A 187 -3.54 4.81 -3.95
N ALA A 188 -3.25 4.08 -5.00
CA ALA A 188 -2.69 4.60 -6.24
C ALA A 188 -3.69 5.37 -7.09
N TRP A 189 -4.92 5.60 -6.63
CA TRP A 189 -5.98 6.18 -7.43
C TRP A 189 -6.70 7.33 -6.72
N ARG A 190 -5.98 8.11 -5.97
CA ARG A 190 -6.50 9.34 -5.43
C ARG A 190 -6.46 10.41 -6.52
N GLN A 191 -7.42 11.31 -6.53
CA GLN A 191 -7.52 12.43 -7.47
C GLN A 191 -7.73 12.03 -8.96
N TRP A 192 -8.13 10.78 -9.27
CA TRP A 192 -8.37 10.31 -10.66
C TRP A 192 -7.11 10.21 -11.52
N ASP A 193 -5.95 10.12 -10.90
CA ASP A 193 -4.66 10.09 -11.58
C ASP A 193 -4.43 8.73 -12.29
N PRO A 194 -3.90 8.72 -13.53
CA PRO A 194 -3.64 7.49 -14.30
C PRO A 194 -2.33 6.83 -13.88
N TRP A 195 -2.29 6.24 -12.70
CA TRP A 195 -1.12 5.53 -12.18
C TRP A 195 -1.00 4.14 -12.78
N THR A 196 0.23 3.62 -12.85
CA THR A 196 0.47 2.25 -13.32
C THR A 196 0.81 1.35 -12.13
N THR A 197 0.19 0.18 -12.05
CA THR A 197 0.47 -0.81 -10.99
C THR A 197 0.91 -2.15 -11.57
N GLN A 198 1.92 -2.78 -10.94
CA GLN A 198 2.48 -4.06 -11.35
C GLN A 198 2.72 -4.96 -10.13
N PHE A 199 2.16 -6.17 -10.11
CA PHE A 199 2.52 -7.21 -9.15
C PHE A 199 3.59 -8.13 -9.72
N LEU A 200 4.58 -8.44 -8.88
CA LEU A 200 5.67 -9.37 -9.17
C LEU A 200 5.65 -10.46 -8.09
N ILE A 201 5.40 -11.68 -8.48
CA ILE A 201 5.16 -12.81 -7.58
C ILE A 201 6.10 -13.98 -7.86
N SER A 202 6.42 -14.74 -6.83
CA SER A 202 7.21 -15.97 -6.93
C SER A 202 6.66 -17.06 -6.02
N PRO A 203 6.92 -18.36 -6.30
CA PRO A 203 6.51 -19.46 -5.42
C PRO A 203 7.16 -19.41 -4.02
N ASN A 204 8.21 -18.61 -3.85
CA ASN A 204 8.90 -18.43 -2.57
C ASN A 204 8.25 -17.35 -1.69
N ASP A 205 7.26 -16.62 -2.21
CA ASP A 205 6.55 -15.57 -1.47
C ASP A 205 5.76 -16.19 -0.31
N GLU A 206 5.61 -15.44 0.77
CA GLU A 206 5.00 -15.94 2.01
C GLU A 206 3.60 -16.49 1.80
N ILE A 207 2.81 -15.85 0.94
CA ILE A 207 1.44 -16.27 0.62
C ILE A 207 1.39 -17.61 -0.15
N MET A 208 2.49 -18.02 -0.79
CA MET A 208 2.54 -19.25 -1.62
C MET A 208 3.04 -20.46 -0.83
N ARG A 209 3.47 -20.27 0.42
CA ARG A 209 3.92 -21.30 1.37
C ARG A 209 2.78 -21.80 2.24
#